data_8d219e3eecccbdf0fc15fb628101fb49
#
_entry.id   8d219e3eecccbdf0fc15fb628101fb49
#
_cell.length_a   1.000
_cell.length_b   1.000
_cell.length_c   1.000
_cell.angle_alpha   90.00
_cell.angle_beta   90.00
_cell.angle_gamma   90.00
#
_symmetry.space_group_name_H-M   'P 1'
#
loop_
_entity.id
_entity.type
_entity.pdbx_description
1 polymer ?
#
loop_
_entity_poly.entity_id
_entity_poly.type
_entity_poly.pdbx_seq_one_letter_code
_entity_poly.pdbx_strand_id
1 'polypeptide(L)'
;MRKSVSCLVLPVLLAGGGAVAFAQSMPTTQPKFLHIFREQVKMGRSADHSRWEAGYPAAFEKAKFPDTYIALESVTGPPEVWYVAPFGSQAAFGESLAKQDADAALTAELERLSRGDAEFVSETNAIEAVGRPELSYGAFPDLAKMRFWEITTFRAKLGHSEDFAAAAKAWASASARTAPSVSWRTYEVVGGAPSGTFLVFSSYGAFADFDKAMADGEATWKGLTFEERSALQKYDGEAALSTVTNRFRLDPRQSYVPAETRQKDPAFWMPKTPAKAPAKKKP
;
A
#
# COMPACT_ATOMS: atom_id res chain seq x y z
N MET A 1 31.72 66.06 -30.73
CA MET A 1 30.46 65.28 -30.91
C MET A 1 30.51 64.08 -30.00
N ARG A 2 29.86 64.14 -28.83
CA ARG A 2 29.77 63.03 -27.86
C ARG A 2 28.40 62.41 -28.04
N LYS A 3 28.35 61.10 -28.40
CA LYS A 3 27.14 60.32 -28.48
C LYS A 3 26.90 59.68 -27.13
N SER A 4 25.84 60.10 -26.46
CA SER A 4 25.33 59.42 -25.23
C SER A 4 24.60 58.13 -25.61
N VAL A 5 25.01 57.02 -25.01
CA VAL A 5 24.31 55.74 -25.09
C VAL A 5 23.48 55.60 -23.82
N SER A 6 22.14 55.68 -23.97
CA SER A 6 21.20 55.40 -22.88
C SER A 6 21.03 53.88 -22.74
N CYS A 7 21.47 53.32 -21.61
CA CYS A 7 21.12 51.96 -21.20
C CYS A 7 19.72 51.97 -20.61
N LEU A 8 18.79 51.30 -21.29
CA LEU A 8 17.48 50.95 -20.77
C LEU A 8 17.64 49.72 -19.85
N VAL A 9 17.46 49.92 -18.56
CA VAL A 9 17.39 48.79 -17.58
C VAL A 9 15.93 48.37 -17.53
N LEU A 10 15.66 47.15 -18.05
CA LEU A 10 14.36 46.48 -17.90
C LEU A 10 14.32 45.82 -16.52
N PRO A 11 13.30 46.06 -15.67
CA PRO A 11 13.15 45.28 -14.44
C PRO A 11 12.62 43.88 -14.79
N VAL A 12 13.43 42.85 -14.50
CA VAL A 12 12.99 41.46 -14.51
C VAL A 12 12.10 41.26 -13.26
N LEU A 13 10.80 41.20 -13.47
CA LEU A 13 9.84 40.73 -12.48
C LEU A 13 10.05 39.22 -12.30
N LEU A 14 10.77 38.83 -11.25
CA LEU A 14 10.78 37.46 -10.74
C LEU A 14 9.38 37.18 -10.14
N ALA A 15 8.48 36.64 -10.95
CA ALA A 15 7.28 36.02 -10.47
C ALA A 15 7.72 34.75 -9.70
N GLY A 16 7.84 34.89 -8.38
CA GLY A 16 7.98 33.76 -7.48
C GLY A 16 6.70 32.94 -7.51
N GLY A 17 6.62 31.97 -8.44
CA GLY A 17 5.62 30.93 -8.43
C GLY A 17 5.90 30.03 -7.23
N GLY A 18 5.25 30.31 -6.09
CA GLY A 18 5.20 29.37 -5.00
C GLY A 18 4.59 28.07 -5.55
N ALA A 19 5.39 27.01 -5.66
CA ALA A 19 4.89 25.69 -5.90
C ALA A 19 3.94 25.36 -4.75
N VAL A 20 2.64 25.38 -5.02
CA VAL A 20 1.64 24.83 -4.11
C VAL A 20 1.94 23.34 -4.09
N ALA A 21 2.57 22.88 -3.01
CA ALA A 21 2.71 21.44 -2.77
C ALA A 21 1.29 20.89 -2.58
N PHE A 22 0.70 20.36 -3.64
CA PHE A 22 -0.52 19.58 -3.53
C PHE A 22 -0.17 18.35 -2.70
N ALA A 23 -0.80 18.20 -1.54
CA ALA A 23 -0.79 16.94 -0.83
C ALA A 23 -1.19 15.84 -1.83
N GLN A 24 -0.38 14.80 -1.95
CA GLN A 24 -0.65 13.72 -2.90
C GLN A 24 -2.01 13.11 -2.54
N SER A 25 -2.97 13.15 -3.46
CA SER A 25 -4.26 12.50 -3.27
C SER A 25 -4.08 10.99 -3.23
N MET A 26 -5.00 10.26 -2.57
CA MET A 26 -5.03 8.80 -2.67
C MET A 26 -5.13 8.38 -4.14
N PRO A 27 -4.41 7.33 -4.54
CA PRO A 27 -4.46 6.84 -5.92
C PRO A 27 -5.90 6.53 -6.35
N THR A 28 -6.27 6.93 -7.57
CA THR A 28 -7.52 6.57 -8.25
C THR A 28 -7.31 5.55 -9.36
N THR A 29 -6.06 5.22 -9.62
CA THR A 29 -5.61 4.18 -10.55
C THR A 29 -4.50 3.37 -9.90
N GLN A 30 -4.20 2.20 -10.46
CA GLN A 30 -3.12 1.36 -9.93
C GLN A 30 -1.78 2.12 -9.91
N PRO A 31 -1.15 2.30 -8.74
CA PRO A 31 0.18 2.86 -8.63
C PRO A 31 1.20 2.08 -9.47
N LYS A 32 2.14 2.78 -10.07
CA LYS A 32 3.21 2.14 -10.85
C LYS A 32 4.25 1.48 -9.97
N PHE A 33 4.41 1.97 -8.74
CA PHE A 33 5.40 1.50 -7.78
C PHE A 33 4.81 1.52 -6.36
N LEU A 34 5.10 0.48 -5.57
CA LEU A 34 4.82 0.41 -4.14
C LEU A 34 6.13 0.24 -3.39
N HIS A 35 6.29 1.03 -2.33
CA HIS A 35 7.19 0.70 -1.24
C HIS A 35 6.35 0.16 -0.08
N ILE A 36 6.69 -1.05 0.38
CA ILE A 36 5.94 -1.75 1.43
C ILE A 36 6.91 -2.04 2.56
N PHE A 37 6.71 -1.38 3.69
CA PHE A 37 7.44 -1.68 4.91
C PHE A 37 6.61 -2.63 5.76
N ARG A 38 7.22 -3.71 6.25
CA ARG A 38 6.54 -4.76 7.01
C ARG A 38 7.21 -4.91 8.36
N GLU A 39 6.40 -5.05 9.39
CA GLU A 39 6.84 -5.30 10.76
C GLU A 39 6.15 -6.53 11.31
N GLN A 40 6.93 -7.50 11.77
CA GLN A 40 6.42 -8.60 12.57
C GLN A 40 6.32 -8.17 14.03
N VAL A 41 5.11 -8.18 14.56
CA VAL A 41 4.82 -7.76 15.92
C VAL A 41 4.99 -8.95 16.87
N LYS A 42 5.72 -8.75 17.97
CA LYS A 42 5.87 -9.78 19.01
C LYS A 42 4.53 -10.18 19.61
N MET A 43 4.35 -11.46 19.87
CA MET A 43 3.12 -12.01 20.44
C MET A 43 2.71 -11.27 21.71
N GLY A 44 1.44 -10.83 21.75
CA GLY A 44 0.87 -10.09 22.87
C GLY A 44 1.25 -8.61 22.93
N ARG A 45 2.00 -8.07 21.98
CA ARG A 45 2.46 -6.68 21.99
C ARG A 45 1.78 -5.77 20.96
N SER A 46 0.76 -6.25 20.23
CA SER A 46 0.09 -5.47 19.18
C SER A 46 -0.48 -4.13 19.67
N ALA A 47 -1.03 -4.08 20.90
CA ALA A 47 -1.57 -2.83 21.43
C ALA A 47 -0.47 -1.80 21.81
N ASP A 48 0.71 -2.26 22.19
CA ASP A 48 1.86 -1.41 22.51
C ASP A 48 2.46 -0.85 21.22
N HIS A 49 2.72 -1.74 20.25
CA HIS A 49 3.15 -1.40 18.88
C HIS A 49 2.20 -0.36 18.24
N SER A 50 0.90 -0.63 18.16
CA SER A 50 -0.06 0.30 17.57
C SER A 50 -0.09 1.69 18.23
N ARG A 51 0.29 1.79 19.50
CA ARG A 51 0.41 3.09 20.19
C ARG A 51 1.60 3.91 19.70
N TRP A 52 2.73 3.27 19.45
CA TRP A 52 3.91 3.94 18.92
C TRP A 52 3.69 4.30 17.44
N GLU A 53 3.16 3.36 16.66
CA GLU A 53 2.88 3.54 15.24
C GLU A 53 1.89 4.68 14.95
N ALA A 54 0.91 4.93 15.83
CA ALA A 54 0.02 6.08 15.72
C ALA A 54 0.75 7.44 15.83
N GLY A 55 2.00 7.47 16.24
CA GLY A 55 2.85 8.66 16.25
C GLY A 55 3.36 9.07 14.87
N TYR A 56 3.56 8.13 13.96
CA TYR A 56 4.10 8.41 12.62
C TYR A 56 3.17 9.29 11.76
N PRO A 57 1.85 9.00 11.65
CA PRO A 57 0.94 9.90 10.93
C PRO A 57 0.95 11.33 11.48
N ALA A 58 1.07 11.48 12.81
CA ALA A 58 1.14 12.80 13.44
C ALA A 58 2.47 13.54 13.12
N ALA A 59 3.59 12.81 13.05
CA ALA A 59 4.88 13.37 12.65
C ALA A 59 4.87 13.84 11.20
N PHE A 60 4.36 13.02 10.27
CA PHE A 60 4.20 13.38 8.85
C PHE A 60 3.23 14.55 8.65
N GLU A 61 2.09 14.56 9.36
CA GLU A 61 1.14 15.69 9.32
C GLU A 61 1.80 17.00 9.76
N LYS A 62 2.56 16.98 10.88
CA LYS A 62 3.29 18.13 11.39
C LYS A 62 4.33 18.64 10.41
N ALA A 63 5.05 17.75 9.74
CA ALA A 63 6.02 18.07 8.70
C ALA A 63 5.37 18.45 7.37
N LYS A 64 4.04 18.29 7.22
CA LYS A 64 3.32 18.44 5.95
C LYS A 64 3.94 17.59 4.84
N PHE A 65 4.36 16.37 5.21
CA PHE A 65 5.01 15.46 4.29
C PHE A 65 4.04 15.08 3.16
N PRO A 66 4.47 15.09 1.89
CA PRO A 66 3.53 14.97 0.77
C PRO A 66 3.05 13.53 0.53
N ASP A 67 3.89 12.55 0.85
CA ASP A 67 3.61 11.15 0.50
C ASP A 67 2.77 10.47 1.58
N THR A 68 1.90 9.57 1.15
CA THR A 68 0.90 8.92 1.99
C THR A 68 1.10 7.41 2.03
N TYR A 69 0.56 6.76 3.05
CA TYR A 69 0.54 5.30 3.15
C TYR A 69 -0.69 4.82 3.92
N ILE A 70 -1.03 3.56 3.71
CA ILE A 70 -2.03 2.84 4.50
C ILE A 70 -1.35 1.75 5.33
N ALA A 71 -1.83 1.56 6.56
CA ALA A 71 -1.39 0.49 7.45
C ALA A 71 -2.40 -0.66 7.43
N LEU A 72 -1.93 -1.87 7.16
CA LEU A 72 -2.72 -3.09 7.04
C LEU A 72 -2.27 -4.07 8.13
N GLU A 73 -3.09 -4.23 9.17
CA GLU A 73 -2.86 -5.21 10.23
C GLU A 73 -3.33 -6.60 9.83
N SER A 74 -2.53 -7.63 10.04
CA SER A 74 -2.89 -9.01 9.73
C SER A 74 -4.10 -9.49 10.55
N VAL A 75 -5.03 -10.15 9.86
CA VAL A 75 -6.16 -10.90 10.46
C VAL A 75 -5.85 -12.39 10.43
N THR A 76 -5.11 -12.84 9.42
CA THR A 76 -4.63 -14.22 9.28
C THR A 76 -3.12 -14.23 9.09
N GLY A 77 -2.48 -15.36 9.38
CA GLY A 77 -1.03 -15.51 9.31
C GLY A 77 -0.31 -14.99 10.56
N PRO A 78 0.98 -14.68 10.45
CA PRO A 78 1.75 -14.09 11.55
C PRO A 78 1.21 -12.72 11.97
N PRO A 79 1.35 -12.32 13.24
CA PRO A 79 1.01 -10.96 13.66
C PRO A 79 1.97 -9.98 12.99
N GLU A 80 1.50 -9.25 11.99
CA GLU A 80 2.31 -8.28 11.24
C GLU A 80 1.48 -7.08 10.80
N VAL A 81 2.17 -5.99 10.51
CA VAL A 81 1.60 -4.79 9.89
C VAL A 81 2.36 -4.47 8.61
N TRP A 82 1.63 -4.17 7.54
CA TRP A 82 2.17 -3.71 6.27
C TRP A 82 1.85 -2.24 6.07
N TYR A 83 2.86 -1.40 5.93
CA TYR A 83 2.73 0.00 5.58
C TYR A 83 2.95 0.13 4.08
N VAL A 84 1.87 0.37 3.33
CA VAL A 84 1.86 0.36 1.86
C VAL A 84 1.83 1.79 1.35
N ALA A 85 2.94 2.25 0.79
CA ALA A 85 3.11 3.59 0.23
C ALA A 85 3.14 3.53 -1.32
N PRO A 86 2.22 4.24 -2.02
CA PRO A 86 2.16 4.27 -3.47
C PRO A 86 3.03 5.38 -4.05
N PHE A 87 3.70 5.10 -5.18
CA PHE A 87 4.49 6.09 -5.92
C PHE A 87 4.25 5.98 -7.42
N GLY A 88 4.51 7.09 -8.13
CA GLY A 88 4.45 7.12 -9.59
C GLY A 88 5.63 6.42 -10.27
N SER A 89 6.76 6.27 -9.56
CA SER A 89 7.98 5.63 -10.04
C SER A 89 8.96 5.38 -8.88
N GLN A 90 10.03 4.61 -9.12
CA GLN A 90 11.15 4.48 -8.20
C GLN A 90 11.87 5.82 -7.96
N ALA A 91 11.99 6.66 -9.00
CA ALA A 91 12.56 8.00 -8.87
C ALA A 91 11.76 8.86 -7.88
N ALA A 92 10.41 8.83 -7.95
CA ALA A 92 9.55 9.54 -7.00
C ALA A 92 9.73 9.03 -5.56
N PHE A 93 9.96 7.73 -5.37
CA PHE A 93 10.31 7.19 -4.06
C PHE A 93 11.67 7.68 -3.57
N GLY A 94 12.69 7.71 -4.44
CA GLY A 94 14.00 8.27 -4.12
C GLY A 94 13.94 9.76 -3.73
N GLU A 95 13.09 10.55 -4.41
CA GLU A 95 12.84 11.95 -4.05
C GLU A 95 12.14 12.09 -2.69
N SER A 96 11.24 11.15 -2.36
CA SER A 96 10.58 11.10 -1.06
C SER A 96 11.59 10.86 0.07
N LEU A 97 12.49 9.89 -0.10
CA LEU A 97 13.57 9.63 0.87
C LEU A 97 14.46 10.87 1.06
N ALA A 98 14.89 11.51 -0.04
CA ALA A 98 15.71 12.71 0.02
C ALA A 98 15.01 13.88 0.75
N LYS A 99 13.70 14.05 0.58
CA LYS A 99 12.90 15.04 1.32
C LYS A 99 12.83 14.72 2.81
N GLN A 100 12.65 13.45 3.16
CA GLN A 100 12.63 13.02 4.56
C GLN A 100 13.99 13.28 5.22
N ASP A 101 15.09 12.91 4.57
CA ASP A 101 16.45 13.10 5.07
C ASP A 101 16.80 14.58 5.23
N ALA A 102 16.28 15.46 4.38
CA ALA A 102 16.49 16.90 4.45
C ALA A 102 15.73 17.58 5.60
N ASP A 103 14.69 16.95 6.16
CA ASP A 103 13.93 17.46 7.31
C ASP A 103 14.47 16.87 8.62
N ALA A 104 15.45 17.54 9.22
CA ALA A 104 16.08 17.10 10.45
C ALA A 104 15.10 16.92 11.62
N ALA A 105 14.02 17.73 11.68
CA ALA A 105 13.03 17.65 12.74
C ALA A 105 12.14 16.42 12.57
N LEU A 106 11.74 16.12 11.34
CA LEU A 106 11.00 14.90 11.01
C LEU A 106 11.88 13.67 11.29
N THR A 107 13.11 13.64 10.75
CA THR A 107 14.04 12.52 10.94
C THR A 107 14.27 12.21 12.42
N ALA A 108 14.50 13.22 13.26
CA ALA A 108 14.68 13.03 14.70
C ALA A 108 13.43 12.46 15.40
N GLU A 109 12.22 12.87 14.95
CA GLU A 109 10.98 12.35 15.51
C GLU A 109 10.72 10.90 15.05
N LEU A 110 10.97 10.58 13.76
CA LEU A 110 10.86 9.21 13.27
C LEU A 110 11.84 8.26 13.97
N GLU A 111 13.08 8.69 14.21
CA GLU A 111 14.04 7.92 15.02
C GLU A 111 13.57 7.71 16.47
N ARG A 112 12.98 8.72 17.08
CA ARG A 112 12.42 8.59 18.44
C ARG A 112 11.30 7.56 18.48
N LEU A 113 10.40 7.59 17.49
CA LEU A 113 9.29 6.63 17.36
C LEU A 113 9.82 5.23 17.14
N SER A 114 10.74 5.04 16.20
CA SER A 114 11.35 3.75 15.90
C SER A 114 12.08 3.14 17.11
N ARG A 115 12.84 3.93 17.86
CA ARG A 115 13.47 3.45 19.11
C ARG A 115 12.44 3.02 20.15
N GLY A 116 11.30 3.72 20.25
CA GLY A 116 10.23 3.40 21.19
C GLY A 116 9.45 2.14 20.81
N ASP A 117 9.33 1.87 19.51
CA ASP A 117 8.63 0.71 18.97
C ASP A 117 9.50 -0.56 18.90
N ALA A 118 10.83 -0.42 18.83
CA ALA A 118 11.78 -1.52 18.61
C ALA A 118 11.63 -2.70 19.56
N GLU A 119 11.17 -2.48 20.81
CA GLU A 119 10.96 -3.58 21.74
C GLU A 119 9.75 -4.46 21.40
N PHE A 120 8.80 -3.97 20.55
CA PHE A 120 7.56 -4.66 20.19
C PHE A 120 7.63 -5.40 18.86
N VAL A 121 8.64 -5.08 18.05
CA VAL A 121 8.88 -5.67 16.74
C VAL A 121 9.96 -6.75 16.83
N SER A 122 9.73 -7.88 16.16
CA SER A 122 10.70 -8.99 16.09
C SER A 122 11.50 -8.99 14.79
N GLU A 123 10.92 -8.49 13.70
CA GLU A 123 11.54 -8.47 12.38
C GLU A 123 10.95 -7.33 11.56
N THR A 124 11.76 -6.70 10.72
CA THR A 124 11.33 -5.72 9.72
C THR A 124 11.79 -6.17 8.34
N ASN A 125 10.99 -5.85 7.33
CA ASN A 125 11.35 -6.09 5.93
C ASN A 125 10.76 -4.98 5.05
N ALA A 126 11.53 -4.50 4.08
CA ALA A 126 11.07 -3.57 3.07
C ALA A 126 10.98 -4.28 1.71
N ILE A 127 9.87 -4.09 1.00
CA ILE A 127 9.62 -4.67 -0.31
C ILE A 127 9.37 -3.53 -1.30
N GLU A 128 9.99 -3.61 -2.46
CA GLU A 128 9.73 -2.77 -3.61
C GLU A 128 9.02 -3.57 -4.69
N ALA A 129 7.89 -3.05 -5.19
CA ALA A 129 7.09 -3.77 -6.17
C ALA A 129 6.58 -2.85 -7.28
N VAL A 130 6.63 -3.34 -8.52
CA VAL A 130 6.19 -2.64 -9.74
C VAL A 130 4.81 -3.14 -10.15
N GLY A 131 3.90 -2.19 -10.45
CA GLY A 131 2.55 -2.51 -10.91
C GLY A 131 2.55 -3.27 -12.24
N ARG A 132 1.74 -4.32 -12.30
CA ARG A 132 1.51 -5.13 -13.51
C ARG A 132 0.03 -5.01 -13.92
N PRO A 133 -0.35 -3.86 -14.57
CA PRO A 133 -1.74 -3.61 -14.91
C PRO A 133 -2.31 -4.66 -15.85
N GLU A 134 -1.49 -5.27 -16.71
CA GLU A 134 -1.88 -6.34 -17.63
C GLU A 134 -2.17 -7.69 -16.94
N LEU A 135 -1.80 -7.82 -15.66
CA LEU A 135 -2.12 -8.97 -14.80
C LEU A 135 -3.17 -8.63 -13.73
N SER A 136 -3.65 -7.40 -13.76
CA SER A 136 -4.68 -6.88 -12.86
C SER A 136 -6.05 -6.93 -13.55
N TYR A 137 -7.14 -6.90 -12.75
CA TYR A 137 -8.49 -6.97 -13.30
C TYR A 137 -9.46 -6.06 -12.54
N GLY A 138 -10.51 -5.63 -13.25
CA GLY A 138 -11.63 -4.88 -12.71
C GLY A 138 -11.31 -3.41 -12.41
N ALA A 139 -12.30 -2.68 -11.88
CA ALA A 139 -12.17 -1.28 -11.53
C ALA A 139 -11.19 -1.07 -10.36
N PHE A 140 -10.47 0.07 -10.35
CA PHE A 140 -9.66 0.44 -9.20
C PHE A 140 -10.59 0.81 -8.04
N PRO A 141 -10.36 0.30 -6.81
CA PRO A 141 -11.25 0.53 -5.69
C PRO A 141 -11.20 1.99 -5.18
N ASP A 142 -12.30 2.48 -4.61
CA ASP A 142 -12.29 3.69 -3.79
C ASP A 142 -11.64 3.37 -2.44
N LEU A 143 -10.33 3.60 -2.34
CA LEU A 143 -9.52 3.26 -1.16
C LEU A 143 -10.06 3.89 0.14
N ALA A 144 -10.75 5.04 0.05
CA ALA A 144 -11.35 5.68 1.21
C ALA A 144 -12.44 4.80 1.88
N LYS A 145 -13.06 3.89 1.12
CA LYS A 145 -14.13 2.99 1.57
C LYS A 145 -13.66 1.58 1.88
N MET A 146 -12.43 1.23 1.54
CA MET A 146 -11.90 -0.12 1.80
C MET A 146 -11.51 -0.28 3.26
N ARG A 147 -11.80 -1.45 3.82
CA ARG A 147 -11.56 -1.79 5.23
C ARG A 147 -10.71 -3.02 5.40
N PHE A 148 -10.78 -3.92 4.42
CA PHE A 148 -10.10 -5.21 4.44
C PHE A 148 -9.36 -5.44 3.14
N TRP A 149 -8.25 -6.17 3.22
CA TRP A 149 -7.47 -6.62 2.08
C TRP A 149 -7.23 -8.12 2.18
N GLU A 150 -7.25 -8.76 1.03
CA GLU A 150 -6.65 -10.07 0.87
C GLU A 150 -5.41 -9.89 -0.02
N ILE A 151 -4.26 -10.30 0.49
CA ILE A 151 -2.99 -10.21 -0.22
C ILE A 151 -2.49 -11.63 -0.43
N THR A 152 -2.46 -12.04 -1.69
CA THR A 152 -1.87 -13.33 -2.08
C THR A 152 -0.45 -13.09 -2.59
N THR A 153 0.51 -13.72 -1.94
CA THR A 153 1.91 -13.79 -2.36
C THR A 153 2.12 -15.05 -3.16
N PHE A 154 2.35 -14.90 -4.45
CA PHE A 154 2.76 -15.98 -5.34
C PHE A 154 4.27 -15.94 -5.50
N ARG A 155 4.89 -17.09 -5.48
CA ARG A 155 6.32 -17.24 -5.79
C ARG A 155 6.50 -18.26 -6.90
N ALA A 156 6.95 -17.79 -8.05
CA ALA A 156 7.28 -18.64 -9.19
C ALA A 156 8.75 -19.10 -9.13
N LYS A 157 9.05 -20.25 -9.69
CA LYS A 157 10.43 -20.70 -9.96
C LYS A 157 11.11 -19.73 -10.91
N LEU A 158 12.43 -19.62 -10.84
CA LEU A 158 13.21 -18.81 -11.77
C LEU A 158 12.94 -19.26 -13.21
N GLY A 159 12.70 -18.29 -14.10
CA GLY A 159 12.36 -18.54 -15.49
C GLY A 159 10.87 -18.84 -15.77
N HIS A 160 10.02 -18.88 -14.74
CA HIS A 160 8.59 -19.22 -14.86
C HIS A 160 7.63 -18.04 -14.59
N SER A 161 8.11 -16.81 -14.62
CA SER A 161 7.25 -15.62 -14.44
C SER A 161 6.17 -15.51 -15.54
N GLU A 162 6.46 -15.99 -16.75
CA GLU A 162 5.50 -16.01 -17.85
C GLU A 162 4.38 -17.05 -17.63
N ASP A 163 4.67 -18.16 -16.94
CA ASP A 163 3.64 -19.14 -16.57
C ASP A 163 2.66 -18.54 -15.54
N PHE A 164 3.17 -17.77 -14.57
CA PHE A 164 2.31 -16.97 -13.68
C PHE A 164 1.48 -15.96 -14.46
N ALA A 165 2.10 -15.23 -15.41
CA ALA A 165 1.40 -14.23 -16.21
C ALA A 165 0.28 -14.88 -17.07
N ALA A 166 0.53 -16.05 -17.65
CA ALA A 166 -0.48 -16.80 -18.40
C ALA A 166 -1.64 -17.24 -17.51
N ALA A 167 -1.36 -17.76 -16.31
CA ALA A 167 -2.38 -18.14 -15.35
C ALA A 167 -3.22 -16.95 -14.86
N ALA A 168 -2.57 -15.82 -14.55
CA ALA A 168 -3.25 -14.58 -14.14
C ALA A 168 -4.20 -14.04 -15.23
N LYS A 169 -3.76 -14.04 -16.50
CA LYS A 169 -4.59 -13.65 -17.64
C LYS A 169 -5.76 -14.60 -17.88
N ALA A 170 -5.52 -15.91 -17.76
CA ALA A 170 -6.57 -16.93 -17.84
C ALA A 170 -7.64 -16.73 -16.76
N TRP A 171 -7.22 -16.46 -15.52
CA TRP A 171 -8.12 -16.16 -14.41
C TRP A 171 -8.93 -14.87 -14.65
N ALA A 172 -8.28 -13.81 -15.15
CA ALA A 172 -8.94 -12.55 -15.49
C ALA A 172 -9.99 -12.73 -16.61
N SER A 173 -9.66 -13.51 -17.64
CA SER A 173 -10.58 -13.82 -18.74
C SER A 173 -11.82 -14.59 -18.26
N ALA A 174 -11.64 -15.60 -17.43
CA ALA A 174 -12.75 -16.34 -16.83
C ALA A 174 -13.60 -15.47 -15.91
N SER A 175 -12.96 -14.65 -15.04
CA SER A 175 -13.64 -13.72 -14.14
C SER A 175 -14.51 -12.71 -14.90
N ALA A 176 -14.05 -12.23 -16.04
CA ALA A 176 -14.82 -11.31 -16.88
C ALA A 176 -16.16 -11.91 -17.36
N ARG A 177 -16.22 -13.23 -17.51
CA ARG A 177 -17.45 -13.95 -17.93
C ARG A 177 -18.34 -14.34 -16.77
N THR A 178 -17.77 -14.62 -15.57
CA THR A 178 -18.48 -15.28 -14.48
C THR A 178 -18.67 -14.41 -13.25
N ALA A 179 -17.75 -13.49 -13.00
CA ALA A 179 -17.72 -12.64 -11.81
C ALA A 179 -17.20 -11.22 -12.15
N PRO A 180 -17.86 -10.45 -13.05
CA PRO A 180 -17.32 -9.20 -13.60
C PRO A 180 -17.12 -8.08 -12.56
N SER A 181 -17.68 -8.23 -11.36
CA SER A 181 -17.55 -7.25 -10.28
C SER A 181 -16.31 -7.41 -9.41
N VAL A 182 -15.56 -8.52 -9.55
CA VAL A 182 -14.31 -8.72 -8.81
C VAL A 182 -13.22 -7.76 -9.31
N SER A 183 -12.28 -7.45 -8.44
CA SER A 183 -11.13 -6.63 -8.82
C SER A 183 -9.91 -7.00 -8.00
N TRP A 184 -8.75 -6.95 -8.64
CA TRP A 184 -7.44 -7.10 -7.97
C TRP A 184 -6.36 -6.31 -8.68
N ARG A 185 -5.26 -6.10 -7.97
CA ARG A 185 -4.06 -5.40 -8.47
C ARG A 185 -2.85 -6.29 -8.24
N THR A 186 -2.15 -6.57 -9.32
CA THR A 186 -0.94 -7.39 -9.32
C THR A 186 0.29 -6.50 -9.36
N TYR A 187 1.25 -6.84 -8.52
CA TYR A 187 2.56 -6.21 -8.47
C TYR A 187 3.65 -7.28 -8.51
N GLU A 188 4.70 -7.02 -9.25
CA GLU A 188 5.90 -7.84 -9.28
C GLU A 188 6.94 -7.26 -8.33
N VAL A 189 7.45 -8.08 -7.42
CA VAL A 189 8.48 -7.65 -6.48
C VAL A 189 9.82 -7.54 -7.20
N VAL A 190 10.47 -6.38 -7.07
CA VAL A 190 11.76 -6.06 -7.68
C VAL A 190 12.87 -5.88 -6.66
N GLY A 191 12.54 -5.78 -5.37
CA GLY A 191 13.48 -5.69 -4.26
C GLY A 191 12.86 -6.18 -2.95
N GLY A 192 13.69 -6.64 -2.01
CA GLY A 192 13.27 -7.02 -0.66
C GLY A 192 12.60 -8.40 -0.51
N ALA A 193 12.43 -9.16 -1.60
CA ALA A 193 11.96 -10.54 -1.56
C ALA A 193 12.60 -11.37 -2.68
N PRO A 194 12.50 -12.71 -2.65
CA PRO A 194 13.07 -13.55 -3.71
C PRO A 194 12.49 -13.24 -5.09
N SER A 195 13.31 -13.34 -6.14
CA SER A 195 12.89 -13.18 -7.53
C SER A 195 11.73 -14.12 -7.88
N GLY A 196 10.85 -13.67 -8.78
CA GLY A 196 9.64 -14.41 -9.16
C GLY A 196 8.49 -14.27 -8.15
N THR A 197 8.59 -13.30 -7.22
CA THR A 197 7.51 -13.00 -6.27
C THR A 197 6.53 -11.99 -6.86
N PHE A 198 5.23 -12.32 -6.79
CA PHE A 198 4.13 -11.45 -7.16
C PHE A 198 3.19 -11.25 -5.97
N LEU A 199 2.72 -10.03 -5.81
CA LEU A 199 1.72 -9.68 -4.81
C LEU A 199 0.41 -9.34 -5.51
N VAL A 200 -0.67 -9.99 -5.14
CA VAL A 200 -2.02 -9.73 -5.65
C VAL A 200 -2.87 -9.18 -4.52
N PHE A 201 -3.32 -7.94 -4.68
CA PHE A 201 -4.14 -7.22 -3.71
C PHE A 201 -5.59 -7.21 -4.15
N SER A 202 -6.48 -7.76 -3.34
CA SER A 202 -7.93 -7.58 -3.42
C SER A 202 -8.42 -6.80 -2.21
N SER A 203 -9.31 -5.84 -2.40
CA SER A 203 -9.80 -4.96 -1.32
C SER A 203 -11.30 -5.01 -1.17
N TYR A 204 -11.79 -4.89 0.06
CA TYR A 204 -13.19 -5.11 0.44
C TYR A 204 -13.68 -4.02 1.40
N GLY A 205 -14.95 -3.64 1.28
CA GLY A 205 -15.58 -2.66 2.16
C GLY A 205 -16.00 -3.24 3.51
N ALA A 206 -16.38 -4.52 3.53
CA ALA A 206 -16.81 -5.24 4.73
C ALA A 206 -16.20 -6.65 4.78
N PHE A 207 -16.09 -7.22 5.98
CA PHE A 207 -15.57 -8.59 6.12
C PHE A 207 -16.49 -9.64 5.46
N ALA A 208 -17.80 -9.37 5.41
CA ALA A 208 -18.76 -10.23 4.72
C ALA A 208 -18.55 -10.32 3.20
N ASP A 209 -17.82 -9.36 2.60
CA ASP A 209 -17.50 -9.41 1.17
C ASP A 209 -16.59 -10.58 0.80
N PHE A 210 -15.88 -11.17 1.78
CA PHE A 210 -15.10 -12.39 1.57
C PHE A 210 -15.98 -13.61 1.21
N ASP A 211 -17.20 -13.68 1.74
CA ASP A 211 -18.13 -14.77 1.38
C ASP A 211 -18.51 -14.68 -0.11
N LYS A 212 -18.78 -13.45 -0.57
CA LYS A 212 -19.03 -13.19 -1.99
C LYS A 212 -17.80 -13.50 -2.84
N ALA A 213 -16.61 -13.09 -2.40
CA ALA A 213 -15.36 -13.36 -3.13
C ALA A 213 -15.10 -14.85 -3.29
N MET A 214 -15.42 -15.68 -2.27
CA MET A 214 -15.34 -17.14 -2.37
C MET A 214 -16.31 -17.69 -3.41
N ALA A 215 -17.56 -17.24 -3.41
CA ALA A 215 -18.56 -17.65 -4.40
C ALA A 215 -18.18 -17.24 -5.83
N ASP A 216 -17.67 -16.01 -6.00
CA ASP A 216 -17.16 -15.47 -7.27
C ASP A 216 -15.96 -16.31 -7.76
N GLY A 217 -15.04 -16.67 -6.86
CA GLY A 217 -13.91 -17.55 -7.17
C GLY A 217 -14.34 -18.94 -7.64
N GLU A 218 -15.34 -19.53 -6.96
CA GLU A 218 -15.92 -20.82 -7.38
C GLU A 218 -16.58 -20.73 -8.75
N ALA A 219 -17.34 -19.66 -9.01
CA ALA A 219 -17.96 -19.42 -10.31
C ALA A 219 -16.89 -19.25 -11.41
N THR A 220 -15.81 -18.51 -11.13
CA THR A 220 -14.69 -18.35 -12.05
C THR A 220 -14.02 -19.67 -12.34
N TRP A 221 -13.74 -20.48 -11.32
CA TRP A 221 -13.14 -21.82 -11.50
C TRP A 221 -13.99 -22.73 -12.37
N LYS A 222 -15.30 -22.75 -12.17
CA LYS A 222 -16.25 -23.51 -12.99
C LYS A 222 -16.33 -23.02 -14.44
N GLY A 223 -16.15 -21.71 -14.64
CA GLY A 223 -16.23 -21.05 -15.94
C GLY A 223 -14.95 -21.08 -16.77
N LEU A 224 -13.86 -21.69 -16.27
CA LEU A 224 -12.60 -21.84 -17.03
C LEU A 224 -12.80 -22.71 -18.27
N THR A 225 -12.30 -22.24 -19.42
CA THR A 225 -12.13 -23.09 -20.60
C THR A 225 -11.04 -24.14 -20.36
N PHE A 226 -10.89 -25.09 -21.29
CA PHE A 226 -9.83 -26.10 -21.20
C PHE A 226 -8.43 -25.45 -21.23
N GLU A 227 -8.20 -24.49 -22.10
CA GLU A 227 -6.92 -23.78 -22.25
C GLU A 227 -6.60 -22.94 -21.01
N GLU A 228 -7.59 -22.23 -20.48
CA GLU A 228 -7.42 -21.43 -19.26
C GLU A 228 -7.08 -22.34 -18.07
N ARG A 229 -7.79 -23.45 -17.93
CA ARG A 229 -7.50 -24.45 -16.87
C ARG A 229 -6.11 -25.04 -17.02
N SER A 230 -5.69 -25.32 -18.24
CA SER A 230 -4.35 -25.85 -18.52
C SER A 230 -3.25 -24.85 -18.12
N ALA A 231 -3.46 -23.55 -18.36
CA ALA A 231 -2.51 -22.51 -17.94
C ALA A 231 -2.37 -22.45 -16.41
N LEU A 232 -3.48 -22.50 -15.65
CA LEU A 232 -3.44 -22.54 -14.19
C LEU A 232 -2.76 -23.80 -13.68
N GLN A 233 -3.13 -24.99 -14.22
CA GLN A 233 -2.53 -26.26 -13.82
C GLN A 233 -1.03 -26.32 -14.10
N LYS A 234 -0.59 -25.76 -15.24
CA LYS A 234 0.84 -25.64 -15.56
C LYS A 234 1.56 -24.80 -14.52
N TYR A 235 1.01 -23.62 -14.18
CA TYR A 235 1.61 -22.77 -13.16
C TYR A 235 1.68 -23.50 -11.81
N ASP A 236 0.55 -24.05 -11.33
CA ASP A 236 0.48 -24.71 -10.03
C ASP A 236 1.38 -25.95 -9.93
N GLY A 237 1.40 -26.78 -10.98
CA GLY A 237 2.13 -28.06 -10.99
C GLY A 237 3.63 -27.93 -11.29
N GLU A 238 4.01 -26.99 -12.16
CA GLU A 238 5.37 -26.93 -12.70
C GLU A 238 6.14 -25.67 -12.28
N ALA A 239 5.44 -24.55 -12.12
CA ALA A 239 6.07 -23.22 -11.98
C ALA A 239 6.00 -22.64 -10.56
N ALA A 240 4.97 -22.97 -9.78
CA ALA A 240 4.79 -22.43 -8.43
C ALA A 240 5.79 -23.02 -7.44
N LEU A 241 6.37 -22.17 -6.59
CA LEU A 241 7.13 -22.56 -5.40
C LEU A 241 6.27 -22.46 -4.14
N SER A 242 5.48 -21.41 -4.05
CA SER A 242 4.55 -21.22 -2.94
C SER A 242 3.46 -20.22 -3.32
N THR A 243 2.31 -20.40 -2.67
CA THR A 243 1.20 -19.43 -2.70
C THR A 243 0.70 -19.27 -1.28
N VAL A 244 0.73 -18.02 -0.78
CA VAL A 244 0.29 -17.71 0.59
C VAL A 244 -0.70 -16.55 0.52
N THR A 245 -1.88 -16.75 1.07
CA THR A 245 -2.93 -15.74 1.15
C THR A 245 -3.13 -15.32 2.58
N ASN A 246 -2.97 -14.02 2.86
CA ASN A 246 -3.26 -13.43 4.15
C ASN A 246 -4.32 -12.34 4.02
N ARG A 247 -5.13 -12.22 5.07
CA ARG A 247 -6.15 -11.18 5.20
C ARG A 247 -5.71 -10.14 6.19
N PHE A 248 -6.01 -8.90 5.85
CA PHE A 248 -5.63 -7.73 6.63
C PHE A 248 -6.84 -6.82 6.85
N ARG A 249 -6.81 -6.06 7.92
CA ARG A 249 -7.71 -4.93 8.13
C ARG A 249 -6.90 -3.63 8.10
N LEU A 250 -7.49 -2.57 7.56
CA LEU A 250 -6.88 -1.25 7.60
C LEU A 250 -7.00 -0.65 9.01
N ASP A 251 -5.87 -0.17 9.56
CA ASP A 251 -5.89 0.66 10.76
C ASP A 251 -5.76 2.16 10.38
N PRO A 252 -6.82 2.95 10.53
CA PRO A 252 -6.79 4.37 10.20
C PRO A 252 -5.89 5.19 11.12
N ARG A 253 -5.56 4.70 12.33
CA ARG A 253 -4.71 5.41 13.31
C ARG A 253 -3.23 5.33 12.95
N GLN A 254 -2.84 4.25 12.28
CA GLN A 254 -1.46 4.01 11.83
C GLN A 254 -1.27 4.43 10.36
N SER A 255 -2.33 4.85 9.67
CA SER A 255 -2.30 5.27 8.27
C SER A 255 -2.14 6.78 8.14
N TYR A 256 -1.30 7.22 7.21
CA TYR A 256 -1.17 8.63 6.86
C TYR A 256 -1.81 8.87 5.49
N VAL A 257 -2.98 9.49 5.50
CA VAL A 257 -3.81 9.72 4.29
C VAL A 257 -4.23 11.20 4.19
N PRO A 258 -4.53 11.71 2.99
CA PRO A 258 -4.94 13.10 2.79
C PRO A 258 -6.20 13.46 3.58
N ALA A 259 -6.33 14.74 3.93
CA ALA A 259 -7.50 15.26 4.64
C ALA A 259 -8.81 14.99 3.88
N GLU A 260 -8.80 15.09 2.54
CA GLU A 260 -9.96 14.78 1.70
C GLU A 260 -10.42 13.31 1.83
N THR A 261 -9.48 12.37 1.97
CA THR A 261 -9.78 10.95 2.23
C THR A 261 -10.44 10.78 3.59
N ARG A 262 -9.89 11.44 4.61
CA ARG A 262 -10.45 11.40 5.97
C ARG A 262 -11.86 11.99 6.03
N GLN A 263 -12.15 13.01 5.22
CA GLN A 263 -13.47 13.64 5.14
C GLN A 263 -14.53 12.79 4.43
N LYS A 264 -14.15 11.83 3.58
CA LYS A 264 -15.09 10.91 2.91
C LYS A 264 -15.76 9.94 3.88
N ASP A 265 -15.08 9.56 4.97
CA ASP A 265 -15.63 8.75 6.06
C ASP A 265 -14.97 9.12 7.39
N PRO A 266 -15.39 10.23 8.02
CA PRO A 266 -14.77 10.71 9.26
C PRO A 266 -14.94 9.76 10.43
N ALA A 267 -15.99 8.97 10.44
CA ALA A 267 -16.26 8.01 11.52
C ALA A 267 -15.21 6.90 11.56
N PHE A 268 -14.71 6.50 10.40
CA PHE A 268 -13.65 5.51 10.26
C PHE A 268 -12.25 6.13 10.36
N TRP A 269 -11.98 7.16 9.55
CA TRP A 269 -10.62 7.71 9.42
C TRP A 269 -10.18 8.59 10.60
N MET A 270 -11.12 9.10 11.39
CA MET A 270 -10.85 9.91 12.57
C MET A 270 -11.59 9.34 13.79
N PRO A 271 -11.32 8.09 14.17
CA PRO A 271 -12.01 7.46 15.28
C PRO A 271 -11.73 8.24 16.57
N LYS A 272 -12.78 8.54 17.35
CA LYS A 272 -12.61 9.16 18.66
C LYS A 272 -11.75 8.26 19.54
N THR A 273 -10.72 8.81 20.14
CA THR A 273 -9.93 8.06 21.11
C THR A 273 -10.88 7.55 22.21
N PRO A 274 -10.87 6.25 22.54
CA PRO A 274 -11.68 5.74 23.64
C PRO A 274 -11.39 6.54 24.92
N ALA A 275 -12.43 6.97 25.61
CA ALA A 275 -12.26 7.63 26.91
C ALA A 275 -11.40 6.73 27.81
N LYS A 276 -10.37 7.33 28.42
CA LYS A 276 -9.45 6.61 29.31
C LYS A 276 -10.29 5.86 30.35
N ALA A 277 -10.16 4.54 30.40
CA ALA A 277 -10.87 3.76 31.41
C ALA A 277 -10.64 4.36 32.81
N PRO A 278 -11.65 4.49 33.64
CA PRO A 278 -11.47 5.05 34.98
C PRO A 278 -10.41 4.24 35.70
N ALA A 279 -9.44 4.95 36.27
CA ALA A 279 -8.37 4.32 37.04
C ALA A 279 -9.00 3.41 38.09
N LYS A 280 -8.67 2.12 38.06
CA LYS A 280 -9.06 1.20 39.15
C LYS A 280 -8.59 1.81 40.49
N LYS A 281 -9.53 2.19 41.37
CA LYS A 281 -9.19 2.54 42.71
C LYS A 281 -8.41 1.35 43.29
N LYS A 282 -7.17 1.61 43.73
CA LYS A 282 -6.44 0.62 44.50
C LYS A 282 -7.25 0.30 45.77
N PRO A 283 -7.31 -0.99 46.18
CA PRO A 283 -7.97 -1.41 47.39
C PRO A 283 -7.32 -0.79 48.62
#